data_596bb00a2b29effb5f273c87f0b69853
#
_entry.id   596bb00a2b29effb5f273c87f0b69853
#
_cell.length_a   1.000
_cell.length_b   1.000
_cell.length_c   1.000
_cell.angle_alpha   90.00
_cell.angle_beta   90.00
_cell.angle_gamma   90.00
#
_symmetry.space_group_name_H-M   'P 1'
#
loop_
_entity.id
_entity.type
_entity.pdbx_description
1 polymer ?
#
loop_
_entity_poly.entity_id
_entity_poly.type
_entity_poly.pdbx_seq_one_letter_code
_entity_poly.pdbx_strand_id
1 'polypeptide(L)'
;MKQDHVNEEQSALWNGPSGRAWVDIQPSLDRLFEPFATLLADAAAASSARAVLDVGCGTGAVTLEIARRLGADAQCTGVDISARMIDAAHERAKRSGLRVHFVCADAQTHAFVPASVDLIVSRFGVMFFDDPVRAFANLRRAARTDAALRFVAWRSALENPFMTTAERAAALLLPDLPPRRPGAPGQFAFGERQRIAAVLSDSGWADIAIEPVDIGCALPEPALNDYIGRLGPVGLALQRVDDTTRRRVVETIRNAFEPYVQGADVRFDAACWLVSARAPSSAA
;
A
#
# COMPACT_ATOMS: atom_id res chain seq x y z
N MET A 1 15.68 3.14 -29.79
CA MET A 1 14.52 2.82 -28.96
C MET A 1 15.05 2.38 -27.60
N LYS A 2 15.00 3.24 -26.56
CA LYS A 2 15.22 2.81 -25.19
C LYS A 2 14.01 1.96 -24.84
N GLN A 3 14.20 0.65 -24.65
CA GLN A 3 13.19 -0.19 -24.01
C GLN A 3 12.85 0.44 -22.67
N ASP A 4 11.59 0.71 -22.45
CA ASP A 4 11.05 1.20 -21.19
C ASP A 4 11.25 0.12 -20.11
N HIS A 5 12.36 0.15 -19.40
CA HIS A 5 12.62 -0.60 -18.17
C HIS A 5 11.85 0.01 -16.99
N VAL A 6 10.60 0.35 -17.25
CA VAL A 6 9.75 1.05 -16.31
C VAL A 6 9.27 0.05 -15.24
N ASN A 7 9.60 0.34 -13.98
CA ASN A 7 9.13 -0.37 -12.79
C ASN A 7 9.61 -1.84 -12.62
N GLU A 8 10.71 -2.23 -13.30
CA GLU A 8 11.25 -3.60 -13.20
C GLU A 8 11.66 -3.99 -11.78
N GLU A 9 12.28 -3.05 -11.04
CA GLU A 9 12.70 -3.29 -9.65
C GLU A 9 11.49 -3.56 -8.75
N GLN A 10 10.41 -2.80 -8.88
CA GLN A 10 9.18 -3.02 -8.11
C GLN A 10 8.48 -4.32 -8.53
N SER A 11 8.45 -4.60 -9.82
CA SER A 11 7.91 -5.86 -10.33
C SER A 11 8.68 -7.06 -9.77
N ALA A 12 10.00 -7.03 -9.77
CA ALA A 12 10.84 -8.08 -9.20
C ALA A 12 10.64 -8.21 -7.68
N LEU A 13 10.52 -7.09 -6.95
CA LEU A 13 10.30 -7.06 -5.51
C LEU A 13 8.97 -7.72 -5.13
N TRP A 14 7.87 -7.28 -5.77
CA TRP A 14 6.51 -7.71 -5.43
C TRP A 14 6.11 -9.07 -6.05
N ASN A 15 6.77 -9.52 -7.10
CA ASN A 15 6.65 -10.92 -7.58
C ASN A 15 7.65 -11.86 -6.89
N GLY A 16 8.60 -11.31 -6.15
CA GLY A 16 9.64 -12.01 -5.40
C GLY A 16 9.30 -12.28 -3.94
N PRO A 17 10.33 -12.19 -3.05
CA PRO A 17 10.18 -12.49 -1.63
C PRO A 17 9.18 -11.62 -0.88
N SER A 18 9.09 -10.32 -1.21
CA SER A 18 8.18 -9.40 -0.53
C SER A 18 6.71 -9.74 -0.79
N GLY A 19 6.35 -10.06 -2.04
CA GLY A 19 4.99 -10.47 -2.37
C GLY A 19 4.63 -11.83 -1.73
N ARG A 20 5.57 -12.78 -1.67
CA ARG A 20 5.36 -14.02 -0.92
C ARG A 20 5.09 -13.77 0.55
N ALA A 21 5.96 -13.00 1.19
CA ALA A 21 5.82 -12.68 2.61
C ALA A 21 4.46 -12.02 2.90
N TRP A 22 4.02 -11.11 2.04
CA TRP A 22 2.74 -10.44 2.19
C TRP A 22 1.54 -11.41 2.10
N VAL A 23 1.57 -12.35 1.16
CA VAL A 23 0.53 -13.38 1.02
C VAL A 23 0.55 -14.35 2.20
N ASP A 24 1.73 -14.79 2.64
CA ASP A 24 1.90 -15.76 3.72
C ASP A 24 1.32 -15.27 5.06
N ILE A 25 1.46 -13.96 5.36
CA ILE A 25 0.95 -13.36 6.60
C ILE A 25 -0.26 -12.45 6.38
N GLN A 26 -0.96 -12.61 5.25
CA GLN A 26 -2.09 -11.79 4.84
C GLN A 26 -3.14 -11.59 5.95
N PRO A 27 -3.56 -12.61 6.74
CA PRO A 27 -4.57 -12.39 7.78
C PRO A 27 -4.11 -11.41 8.87
N SER A 28 -2.83 -11.46 9.23
CA SER A 28 -2.23 -10.54 10.22
C SER A 28 -2.14 -9.11 9.68
N LEU A 29 -1.77 -8.96 8.40
CA LEU A 29 -1.71 -7.65 7.74
C LEU A 29 -3.11 -7.05 7.51
N ASP A 30 -4.09 -7.87 7.20
CA ASP A 30 -5.47 -7.41 7.08
C ASP A 30 -5.96 -6.84 8.41
N ARG A 31 -5.75 -7.57 9.53
CA ARG A 31 -6.09 -7.09 10.87
C ARG A 31 -5.34 -5.80 11.23
N LEU A 32 -4.03 -5.77 10.97
CA LEU A 32 -3.18 -4.61 11.26
C LEU A 32 -3.67 -3.35 10.54
N PHE A 33 -4.08 -3.48 9.28
CA PHE A 33 -4.46 -2.37 8.40
C PHE A 33 -5.97 -2.27 8.15
N GLU A 34 -6.80 -2.99 8.93
CA GLU A 34 -8.25 -2.92 8.86
C GLU A 34 -8.80 -1.49 8.99
N PRO A 35 -8.31 -0.65 9.94
CA PRO A 35 -8.83 0.70 10.08
C PRO A 35 -8.68 1.55 8.82
N PHE A 36 -7.62 1.35 8.04
CA PHE A 36 -7.43 2.05 6.76
C PHE A 36 -8.35 1.54 5.66
N ALA A 37 -8.61 0.22 5.63
CA ALA A 37 -9.57 -0.35 4.69
C ALA A 37 -10.98 0.18 4.98
N THR A 38 -11.35 0.26 6.25
CA THR A 38 -12.60 0.85 6.72
C THR A 38 -12.71 2.31 6.31
N LEU A 39 -11.68 3.13 6.55
CA LEU A 39 -11.63 4.55 6.18
C LEU A 39 -11.91 4.78 4.69
N LEU A 40 -11.23 4.01 3.82
CA LEU A 40 -11.41 4.13 2.37
C LEU A 40 -12.78 3.60 1.92
N ALA A 41 -13.27 2.55 2.53
CA ALA A 41 -14.58 1.98 2.22
C ALA A 41 -15.73 2.88 2.71
N ASP A 42 -15.59 3.56 3.86
CA ASP A 42 -16.53 4.59 4.31
C ASP A 42 -16.60 5.75 3.33
N ALA A 43 -15.44 6.20 2.84
CA ALA A 43 -15.37 7.25 1.83
C ALA A 43 -16.03 6.83 0.50
N ALA A 44 -15.86 5.57 0.09
CA ALA A 44 -16.54 5.02 -1.08
C ALA A 44 -18.05 4.94 -0.88
N ALA A 45 -18.52 4.46 0.27
CA ALA A 45 -19.93 4.35 0.59
C ALA A 45 -20.63 5.72 0.70
N ALA A 46 -19.92 6.75 1.19
CA ALA A 46 -20.43 8.12 1.25
C ALA A 46 -20.47 8.83 -0.12
N SER A 47 -19.85 8.23 -1.14
CA SER A 47 -19.85 8.75 -2.51
C SER A 47 -20.98 8.13 -3.33
N SER A 48 -21.24 8.72 -4.51
CA SER A 48 -22.15 8.14 -5.53
C SER A 48 -21.43 7.22 -6.51
N ALA A 49 -20.19 6.80 -6.20
CA ALA A 49 -19.38 6.01 -7.10
C ALA A 49 -20.01 4.64 -7.41
N ARG A 50 -19.98 4.28 -8.69
CA ARG A 50 -20.43 2.97 -9.19
C ARG A 50 -19.31 2.20 -9.90
N ALA A 51 -18.23 2.87 -10.28
CA ALA A 51 -17.04 2.28 -10.88
C ALA A 51 -15.82 2.68 -10.04
N VAL A 52 -15.27 1.74 -9.28
CA VAL A 52 -14.16 1.97 -8.35
C VAL A 52 -12.92 1.22 -8.82
N LEU A 53 -11.78 1.91 -8.81
CA LEU A 53 -10.45 1.34 -9.07
C LEU A 53 -9.60 1.40 -7.79
N ASP A 54 -9.16 0.25 -7.29
CA ASP A 54 -8.24 0.12 -6.16
C ASP A 54 -6.82 -0.15 -6.69
N VAL A 55 -5.91 0.80 -6.49
CA VAL A 55 -4.55 0.79 -7.06
C VAL A 55 -3.54 0.27 -6.05
N GLY A 56 -2.78 -0.76 -6.44
CA GLY A 56 -1.93 -1.53 -5.51
C GLY A 56 -2.81 -2.29 -4.53
N CYS A 57 -3.81 -3.00 -5.06
CA CYS A 57 -4.83 -3.67 -4.25
C CYS A 57 -4.30 -4.83 -3.39
N GLY A 58 -3.09 -5.31 -3.68
CA GLY A 58 -2.48 -6.44 -3.01
C GLY A 58 -3.37 -7.68 -3.06
N THR A 59 -3.64 -8.25 -1.89
CA THR A 59 -4.54 -9.41 -1.73
C THR A 59 -6.03 -9.04 -1.69
N GLY A 60 -6.39 -7.81 -2.09
CA GLY A 60 -7.77 -7.38 -2.32
C GLY A 60 -8.55 -6.91 -1.09
N ALA A 61 -7.92 -6.66 0.05
CA ALA A 61 -8.64 -6.31 1.29
C ALA A 61 -9.55 -5.08 1.12
N VAL A 62 -9.04 -3.99 0.56
CA VAL A 62 -9.80 -2.74 0.34
C VAL A 62 -10.86 -2.94 -0.75
N THR A 63 -10.49 -3.55 -1.86
CA THR A 63 -11.41 -3.82 -2.99
C THR A 63 -12.64 -4.61 -2.54
N LEU A 64 -12.42 -5.68 -1.75
CA LEU A 64 -13.49 -6.54 -1.24
C LEU A 64 -14.38 -5.80 -0.22
N GLU A 65 -13.78 -4.99 0.66
CA GLU A 65 -14.52 -4.20 1.64
C GLU A 65 -15.41 -3.15 0.96
N ILE A 66 -14.88 -2.45 -0.04
CA ILE A 66 -15.66 -1.49 -0.85
C ILE A 66 -16.79 -2.21 -1.58
N ALA A 67 -16.51 -3.33 -2.25
CA ALA A 67 -17.53 -4.08 -2.98
C ALA A 67 -18.67 -4.56 -2.07
N ARG A 68 -18.35 -4.97 -0.84
CA ARG A 68 -19.37 -5.37 0.13
C ARG A 68 -20.29 -4.21 0.53
N ARG A 69 -19.73 -2.99 0.70
CA ARG A 69 -20.50 -1.82 1.11
C ARG A 69 -21.32 -1.20 -0.02
N LEU A 70 -20.78 -1.17 -1.24
CA LEU A 70 -21.48 -0.61 -2.39
C LEU A 70 -22.52 -1.58 -2.98
N GLY A 71 -22.39 -2.87 -2.72
CA GLY A 71 -23.32 -3.89 -3.20
C GLY A 71 -23.12 -4.25 -4.68
N ALA A 72 -24.13 -4.98 -5.23
CA ALA A 72 -24.02 -5.63 -6.54
C ALA A 72 -24.04 -4.65 -7.74
N ASP A 73 -24.50 -3.42 -7.54
CA ASP A 73 -24.64 -2.41 -8.61
C ASP A 73 -23.34 -1.65 -8.88
N ALA A 74 -22.32 -1.84 -8.03
CA ALA A 74 -21.02 -1.22 -8.21
C ALA A 74 -20.03 -2.18 -8.87
N GLN A 75 -19.21 -1.65 -9.75
CA GLN A 75 -18.09 -2.34 -10.36
C GLN A 75 -16.80 -1.97 -9.59
N CYS A 76 -16.23 -2.93 -8.87
CA CYS A 76 -14.98 -2.75 -8.16
C CYS A 76 -13.87 -3.52 -8.87
N THR A 77 -12.81 -2.83 -9.22
CA THR A 77 -11.62 -3.41 -9.87
C THR A 77 -10.40 -3.11 -9.01
N GLY A 78 -9.64 -4.16 -8.66
CA GLY A 78 -8.32 -4.02 -8.05
C GLY A 78 -7.23 -4.26 -9.08
N VAL A 79 -6.17 -3.44 -9.07
CA VAL A 79 -4.98 -3.63 -9.90
C VAL A 79 -3.74 -3.72 -9.01
N ASP A 80 -2.90 -4.71 -9.30
CA ASP A 80 -1.60 -4.88 -8.62
C ASP A 80 -0.57 -5.47 -9.58
N ILE A 81 0.69 -5.12 -9.39
CA ILE A 81 1.80 -5.61 -10.21
C ILE A 81 2.20 -7.05 -9.87
N SER A 82 1.80 -7.54 -8.70
CA SER A 82 2.14 -8.87 -8.18
C SER A 82 1.11 -9.91 -8.60
N ALA A 83 1.50 -10.82 -9.49
CA ALA A 83 0.65 -11.94 -9.92
C ALA A 83 0.19 -12.78 -8.72
N ARG A 84 1.10 -13.07 -7.78
CA ARG A 84 0.79 -13.86 -6.58
C ARG A 84 -0.25 -13.20 -5.67
N MET A 85 -0.18 -11.88 -5.50
CA MET A 85 -1.18 -11.16 -4.71
C MET A 85 -2.54 -11.17 -5.42
N ILE A 86 -2.55 -11.00 -6.74
CA ILE A 86 -3.77 -11.07 -7.56
C ILE A 86 -4.41 -12.47 -7.49
N ASP A 87 -3.61 -13.53 -7.55
CA ASP A 87 -4.12 -14.90 -7.37
C ASP A 87 -4.81 -15.06 -6.01
N ALA A 88 -4.16 -14.58 -4.94
CA ALA A 88 -4.75 -14.60 -3.60
C ALA A 88 -6.03 -13.75 -3.52
N ALA A 89 -6.08 -12.59 -4.18
CA ALA A 89 -7.25 -11.73 -4.23
C ALA A 89 -8.43 -12.42 -4.95
N HIS A 90 -8.18 -13.11 -6.07
CA HIS A 90 -9.20 -13.90 -6.78
C HIS A 90 -9.78 -15.01 -5.89
N GLU A 91 -8.94 -15.77 -5.18
CA GLU A 91 -9.40 -16.82 -4.28
C GLU A 91 -10.23 -16.24 -3.11
N ARG A 92 -9.88 -15.07 -2.62
CA ARG A 92 -10.66 -14.37 -1.57
C ARG A 92 -12.01 -13.90 -2.11
N ALA A 93 -12.06 -13.32 -3.29
CA ALA A 93 -13.31 -12.91 -3.93
C ALA A 93 -14.26 -14.11 -4.13
N LYS A 94 -13.73 -15.22 -4.64
CA LYS A 94 -14.50 -16.46 -4.82
C LYS A 94 -15.11 -16.96 -3.50
N ARG A 95 -14.32 -16.97 -2.42
CA ARG A 95 -14.79 -17.38 -1.11
C ARG A 95 -15.84 -16.45 -0.51
N SER A 96 -15.75 -15.15 -0.80
CA SER A 96 -16.71 -14.15 -0.29
C SER A 96 -17.99 -14.04 -1.12
N GLY A 97 -18.03 -14.64 -2.31
CA GLY A 97 -19.15 -14.52 -3.25
C GLY A 97 -19.33 -13.12 -3.85
N LEU A 98 -18.32 -12.23 -3.70
CA LEU A 98 -18.37 -10.88 -4.23
C LEU A 98 -17.96 -10.85 -5.71
N ARG A 99 -18.67 -10.05 -6.49
CA ARG A 99 -18.34 -9.79 -7.91
C ARG A 99 -17.37 -8.62 -8.00
N VAL A 100 -16.09 -8.94 -8.06
CA VAL A 100 -14.99 -7.99 -8.21
C VAL A 100 -14.07 -8.45 -9.32
N HIS A 101 -13.37 -7.51 -9.95
CA HIS A 101 -12.35 -7.81 -10.94
C HIS A 101 -10.97 -7.53 -10.36
N PHE A 102 -10.02 -8.43 -10.63
CA PHE A 102 -8.62 -8.20 -10.29
C PHE A 102 -7.77 -8.30 -11.55
N VAL A 103 -6.83 -7.37 -11.70
CA VAL A 103 -5.97 -7.24 -12.88
C VAL A 103 -4.52 -7.24 -12.43
N CYS A 104 -3.72 -8.19 -12.94
CA CYS A 104 -2.28 -8.19 -12.74
C CYS A 104 -1.64 -7.26 -13.77
N ALA A 105 -1.28 -6.04 -13.35
CA ALA A 105 -0.68 -5.05 -14.22
C ALA A 105 0.06 -3.97 -13.43
N ASP A 106 1.04 -3.31 -14.07
CA ASP A 106 1.62 -2.08 -13.57
C ASP A 106 0.68 -0.90 -13.85
N ALA A 107 0.08 -0.34 -12.80
CA ALA A 107 -0.86 0.77 -12.92
C ALA A 107 -0.23 2.05 -13.52
N GLN A 108 1.10 2.19 -13.48
CA GLN A 108 1.81 3.30 -14.11
C GLN A 108 1.70 3.29 -15.64
N THR A 109 1.62 2.09 -16.25
CA THR A 109 1.66 1.93 -17.72
C THR A 109 0.47 1.20 -18.30
N HIS A 110 -0.37 0.59 -17.46
CA HIS A 110 -1.56 -0.16 -17.91
C HIS A 110 -2.52 0.73 -18.70
N ALA A 111 -3.02 0.19 -19.81
CA ALA A 111 -3.99 0.89 -20.67
C ALA A 111 -5.40 0.81 -20.07
N PHE A 112 -5.67 1.61 -19.05
CA PHE A 112 -7.04 1.75 -18.54
C PHE A 112 -7.99 2.33 -19.60
N VAL A 113 -9.24 1.91 -19.54
CA VAL A 113 -10.29 2.53 -20.37
C VAL A 113 -10.45 3.98 -19.92
N PRO A 114 -10.30 4.97 -20.85
CA PRO A 114 -10.44 6.37 -20.51
C PRO A 114 -11.82 6.71 -19.95
N ALA A 115 -11.89 7.63 -19.00
CA ALA A 115 -13.14 8.14 -18.42
C ALA A 115 -14.11 7.03 -18.00
N SER A 116 -13.59 5.98 -17.34
CA SER A 116 -14.36 4.78 -16.99
C SER A 116 -14.64 4.64 -15.50
N VAL A 117 -13.89 5.34 -14.62
CA VAL A 117 -14.01 5.18 -13.16
C VAL A 117 -14.49 6.48 -12.49
N ASP A 118 -15.30 6.32 -11.44
CA ASP A 118 -15.86 7.41 -10.63
C ASP A 118 -15.00 7.70 -9.38
N LEU A 119 -14.32 6.66 -8.88
CA LEU A 119 -13.49 6.73 -7.69
C LEU A 119 -12.24 5.89 -7.86
N ILE A 120 -11.10 6.48 -7.56
CA ILE A 120 -9.82 5.76 -7.45
C ILE A 120 -9.41 5.77 -6.00
N VAL A 121 -9.06 4.60 -5.46
CA VAL A 121 -8.55 4.45 -4.10
C VAL A 121 -7.20 3.77 -4.08
N SER A 122 -6.43 3.97 -3.00
CA SER A 122 -5.23 3.18 -2.73
C SER A 122 -4.90 3.19 -1.24
N ARG A 123 -4.65 2.01 -0.69
CA ARG A 123 -4.07 1.86 0.64
C ARG A 123 -2.59 1.52 0.50
N PHE A 124 -1.72 2.52 0.62
CA PHE A 124 -0.26 2.37 0.57
C PHE A 124 0.35 1.92 -0.77
N GLY A 125 -0.44 1.61 -1.81
CA GLY A 125 0.08 1.07 -3.08
C GLY A 125 0.79 2.12 -3.93
N VAL A 126 0.26 3.34 -3.99
CA VAL A 126 0.78 4.42 -4.86
C VAL A 126 2.16 4.95 -4.50
N MET A 127 2.69 4.60 -3.32
CA MET A 127 4.03 5.00 -2.88
C MET A 127 5.17 4.25 -3.60
N PHE A 128 4.84 3.22 -4.36
CA PHE A 128 5.80 2.34 -5.03
C PHE A 128 5.97 2.61 -6.52
N PHE A 129 5.36 3.66 -7.05
CA PHE A 129 5.59 4.07 -8.43
C PHE A 129 7.00 4.58 -8.66
N ASP A 130 7.65 4.13 -9.73
CA ASP A 130 8.96 4.61 -10.16
C ASP A 130 8.87 6.05 -10.68
N ASP A 131 7.87 6.33 -11.53
CA ASP A 131 7.49 7.66 -11.99
C ASP A 131 6.06 8.00 -11.51
N PRO A 132 5.91 8.60 -10.31
CA PRO A 132 4.60 8.88 -9.76
C PRO A 132 3.80 9.91 -10.60
N VAL A 133 4.44 10.87 -11.26
CA VAL A 133 3.73 11.83 -12.12
C VAL A 133 3.10 11.11 -13.30
N ARG A 134 3.85 10.26 -13.99
CA ARG A 134 3.35 9.42 -15.09
C ARG A 134 2.22 8.50 -14.63
N ALA A 135 2.37 7.88 -13.46
CA ALA A 135 1.37 6.98 -12.90
C ALA A 135 0.06 7.71 -12.60
N PHE A 136 0.12 8.83 -11.86
CA PHE A 136 -1.08 9.60 -11.55
C PHE A 136 -1.70 10.26 -12.77
N ALA A 137 -0.92 10.64 -13.80
CA ALA A 137 -1.46 11.08 -15.09
C ALA A 137 -2.20 9.95 -15.83
N ASN A 138 -1.70 8.72 -15.75
CA ASN A 138 -2.39 7.54 -16.29
C ASN A 138 -3.72 7.27 -15.57
N LEU A 139 -3.71 7.33 -14.24
CA LEU A 139 -4.92 7.20 -13.41
C LEU A 139 -5.92 8.34 -13.71
N ARG A 140 -5.42 9.57 -13.93
CA ARG A 140 -6.26 10.71 -14.29
C ARG A 140 -7.00 10.50 -15.61
N ARG A 141 -6.37 9.85 -16.60
CA ARG A 141 -7.04 9.50 -17.87
C ARG A 141 -8.16 8.47 -17.68
N ALA A 142 -8.00 7.53 -16.75
CA ALA A 142 -9.03 6.54 -16.43
C ALA A 142 -10.23 7.18 -15.71
N ALA A 143 -10.01 8.26 -14.98
CA ALA A 143 -11.01 8.96 -14.19
C ALA A 143 -11.99 9.72 -15.08
N ARG A 144 -13.29 9.59 -14.80
CA ARG A 144 -14.34 10.45 -15.37
C ARG A 144 -14.14 11.89 -14.89
N THR A 145 -14.81 12.82 -15.56
CA THR A 145 -14.95 14.19 -15.05
C THR A 145 -15.53 14.15 -13.63
N ASP A 146 -14.96 14.95 -12.73
CA ASP A 146 -15.30 15.04 -11.31
C ASP A 146 -15.09 13.75 -10.50
N ALA A 147 -14.51 12.72 -11.09
CA ALA A 147 -14.14 11.51 -10.36
C ALA A 147 -13.18 11.84 -9.19
N ALA A 148 -13.38 11.15 -8.08
CA ALA A 148 -12.57 11.35 -6.89
C ALA A 148 -11.33 10.42 -6.90
N LEU A 149 -10.23 10.94 -6.38
CA LEU A 149 -9.06 10.18 -5.95
C LEU A 149 -8.98 10.23 -4.43
N ARG A 150 -8.79 9.08 -3.78
CA ARG A 150 -8.55 9.00 -2.33
C ARG A 150 -7.50 7.95 -2.03
N PHE A 151 -6.46 8.32 -1.31
CA PHE A 151 -5.48 7.33 -0.89
C PHE A 151 -4.89 7.65 0.49
N VAL A 152 -4.29 6.63 1.08
CA VAL A 152 -3.52 6.75 2.32
C VAL A 152 -2.06 6.46 2.01
N ALA A 153 -1.18 7.33 2.50
CA ALA A 153 0.27 7.17 2.42
C ALA A 153 0.92 7.44 3.78
N TRP A 154 2.04 6.78 4.08
CA TRP A 154 2.78 7.02 5.31
C TRP A 154 3.38 8.43 5.30
N ARG A 155 3.29 9.12 6.44
CA ARG A 155 4.11 10.29 6.74
C ARG A 155 5.57 9.88 6.94
N SER A 156 6.42 10.78 7.35
CA SER A 156 7.86 10.52 7.44
C SER A 156 8.21 9.33 8.35
N ALA A 157 9.39 8.75 8.14
CA ALA A 157 9.91 7.68 8.98
C ALA A 157 10.10 8.11 10.45
N LEU A 158 10.34 9.40 10.69
CA LEU A 158 10.48 9.97 12.04
C LEU A 158 9.15 9.97 12.81
N GLU A 159 8.04 10.18 12.10
CA GLU A 159 6.70 10.15 12.67
C GLU A 159 6.15 8.73 12.81
N ASN A 160 6.83 7.74 12.24
CA ASN A 160 6.47 6.32 12.29
C ASN A 160 7.59 5.46 12.92
N PRO A 161 7.95 5.68 14.19
CA PRO A 161 9.05 4.98 14.85
C PRO A 161 8.84 3.46 14.89
N PHE A 162 7.61 2.98 14.99
CA PHE A 162 7.28 1.55 14.94
C PHE A 162 7.80 0.91 13.64
N MET A 163 7.54 1.55 12.48
CA MET A 163 7.90 1.02 11.16
C MET A 163 9.41 0.96 10.91
N THR A 164 10.20 1.68 11.70
CA THR A 164 11.67 1.68 11.59
C THR A 164 12.37 0.93 12.70
N THR A 165 11.63 0.42 13.69
CA THR A 165 12.17 -0.27 14.87
C THR A 165 13.01 -1.47 14.49
N ALA A 166 12.54 -2.33 13.59
CA ALA A 166 13.27 -3.52 13.17
C ALA A 166 14.62 -3.18 12.53
N GLU A 167 14.66 -2.18 11.62
CA GLU A 167 15.89 -1.75 10.95
C GLU A 167 16.90 -1.14 11.93
N ARG A 168 16.43 -0.28 12.85
CA ARG A 168 17.28 0.34 13.86
C ARG A 168 17.87 -0.67 14.82
N ALA A 169 17.08 -1.64 15.27
CA ALA A 169 17.53 -2.69 16.17
C ALA A 169 18.51 -3.66 15.50
N ALA A 170 18.30 -3.96 14.21
CA ALA A 170 19.13 -4.89 13.47
C ALA A 170 20.42 -4.27 12.91
N ALA A 171 20.57 -2.95 12.91
CA ALA A 171 21.64 -2.25 12.19
C ALA A 171 23.07 -2.76 12.51
N LEU A 172 23.36 -3.07 13.76
CA LEU A 172 24.68 -3.60 14.17
C LEU A 172 24.89 -5.08 13.83
N LEU A 173 23.80 -5.83 13.63
CA LEU A 173 23.83 -7.27 13.34
C LEU A 173 23.72 -7.55 11.83
N LEU A 174 23.19 -6.59 11.08
CA LEU A 174 22.97 -6.64 9.62
C LEU A 174 23.57 -5.38 8.99
N PRO A 175 24.91 -5.24 8.92
CA PRO A 175 25.57 -4.01 8.44
C PRO A 175 25.30 -3.72 6.96
N ASP A 176 24.91 -4.72 6.18
CA ASP A 176 24.61 -4.60 4.74
C ASP A 176 23.15 -4.21 4.45
N LEU A 177 22.37 -3.82 5.47
CA LEU A 177 21.03 -3.30 5.22
C LEU A 177 21.11 -2.03 4.35
N PRO A 178 20.39 -2.00 3.21
CA PRO A 178 20.43 -0.85 2.35
C PRO A 178 19.86 0.39 3.05
N PRO A 179 20.54 1.54 2.96
CA PRO A 179 20.01 2.77 3.53
C PRO A 179 18.75 3.20 2.78
N ARG A 180 17.81 3.80 3.49
CA ARG A 180 16.63 4.41 2.87
C ARG A 180 17.07 5.58 2.00
N ARG A 181 16.55 5.64 0.77
CA ARG A 181 16.81 6.74 -0.18
C ARG A 181 15.61 7.69 -0.18
N PRO A 182 15.77 8.96 0.21
CA PRO A 182 14.69 9.94 0.13
C PRO A 182 14.11 10.02 -1.28
N GLY A 183 12.79 9.98 -1.38
CA GLY A 183 12.09 10.10 -2.65
C GLY A 183 12.13 8.88 -3.59
N ALA A 184 12.88 7.83 -3.27
CA ALA A 184 12.80 6.58 -4.00
C ALA A 184 11.46 5.86 -3.75
N PRO A 185 10.99 5.02 -4.71
CA PRO A 185 9.82 4.18 -4.50
C PRO A 185 9.94 3.37 -3.22
N GLY A 186 8.88 3.38 -2.39
CA GLY A 186 8.89 2.67 -1.12
C GLY A 186 7.96 3.28 -0.08
N GLN A 187 7.96 2.68 1.09
CA GLN A 187 7.02 2.99 2.19
C GLN A 187 6.90 4.48 2.51
N PHE A 188 7.99 5.25 2.47
CA PHE A 188 7.99 6.68 2.81
C PHE A 188 8.22 7.60 1.61
N ALA A 189 7.98 7.12 0.38
CA ALA A 189 8.14 7.94 -0.83
C ALA A 189 7.28 9.21 -0.82
N PHE A 190 6.14 9.15 -0.13
CA PHE A 190 5.19 10.25 0.06
C PHE A 190 5.19 10.81 1.49
N GLY A 191 6.30 10.66 2.23
CA GLY A 191 6.42 11.20 3.59
C GLY A 191 6.20 12.73 3.67
N GLU A 192 6.58 13.46 2.63
CA GLU A 192 6.50 14.92 2.56
C GLU A 192 5.24 15.39 1.84
N ARG A 193 4.44 16.23 2.51
CA ARG A 193 3.18 16.81 1.99
C ARG A 193 3.38 17.54 0.66
N GLN A 194 4.47 18.34 0.54
CA GLN A 194 4.76 19.11 -0.66
C GLN A 194 5.03 18.22 -1.88
N ARG A 195 5.67 17.07 -1.67
CA ARG A 195 5.90 16.08 -2.74
C ARG A 195 4.60 15.52 -3.28
N ILE A 196 3.65 15.17 -2.41
CA ILE A 196 2.33 14.69 -2.83
C ILE A 196 1.61 15.76 -3.64
N ALA A 197 1.59 17.00 -3.14
CA ALA A 197 0.95 18.12 -3.81
C ALA A 197 1.54 18.37 -5.22
N ALA A 198 2.87 18.37 -5.34
CA ALA A 198 3.55 18.55 -6.63
C ALA A 198 3.20 17.42 -7.60
N VAL A 199 3.31 16.15 -7.20
CA VAL A 199 3.00 15.01 -8.05
C VAL A 199 1.56 15.05 -8.56
N LEU A 200 0.59 15.36 -7.71
CA LEU A 200 -0.81 15.43 -8.10
C LEU A 200 -1.09 16.61 -9.03
N SER A 201 -0.53 17.78 -8.73
CA SER A 201 -0.66 18.96 -9.60
C SER A 201 -0.05 18.72 -10.97
N ASP A 202 1.19 18.21 -11.03
CA ASP A 202 1.91 17.95 -12.28
C ASP A 202 1.25 16.86 -13.14
N SER A 203 0.46 15.98 -12.51
CA SER A 203 -0.31 14.92 -13.18
C SER A 203 -1.76 15.31 -13.52
N GLY A 204 -2.14 16.58 -13.31
CA GLY A 204 -3.42 17.15 -13.74
C GLY A 204 -4.59 16.88 -12.81
N TRP A 205 -4.35 16.58 -11.53
CA TRP A 205 -5.39 16.52 -10.50
C TRP A 205 -5.64 17.90 -9.90
N ALA A 206 -6.89 18.15 -9.49
CA ALA A 206 -7.35 19.40 -8.89
C ALA A 206 -7.97 19.14 -7.51
N ASP A 207 -8.34 20.20 -6.79
CA ASP A 207 -8.98 20.16 -5.47
C ASP A 207 -8.20 19.27 -4.48
N ILE A 208 -6.87 19.41 -4.48
CA ILE A 208 -5.97 18.57 -3.71
C ILE A 208 -6.05 18.94 -2.23
N ALA A 209 -6.51 18.00 -1.40
CA ALA A 209 -6.44 18.10 0.06
C ALA A 209 -5.55 16.98 0.61
N ILE A 210 -4.64 17.34 1.51
CA ILE A 210 -3.68 16.44 2.15
C ILE A 210 -3.76 16.69 3.65
N GLU A 211 -4.36 15.76 4.36
CA GLU A 211 -4.68 15.88 5.78
C GLU A 211 -3.89 14.85 6.58
N PRO A 212 -3.29 15.25 7.72
CA PRO A 212 -2.66 14.28 8.61
C PRO A 212 -3.74 13.44 9.28
N VAL A 213 -3.51 12.13 9.36
CA VAL A 213 -4.35 11.19 10.08
C VAL A 213 -3.48 10.24 10.88
N ASP A 214 -3.77 10.11 12.16
CA ASP A 214 -3.11 9.15 13.06
C ASP A 214 -4.12 8.05 13.39
N ILE A 215 -3.79 6.81 13.05
CA ILE A 215 -4.70 5.68 13.17
C ILE A 215 -4.07 4.60 14.02
N GLY A 216 -4.77 4.22 15.10
CA GLY A 216 -4.37 3.11 15.95
C GLY A 216 -4.38 1.78 15.20
N CYS A 217 -3.25 1.09 15.22
CA CYS A 217 -3.06 -0.22 14.62
C CYS A 217 -2.73 -1.25 15.70
N ALA A 218 -3.21 -2.48 15.51
CA ALA A 218 -2.93 -3.57 16.42
C ALA A 218 -2.60 -4.86 15.67
N LEU A 219 -1.54 -5.53 16.12
CA LEU A 219 -1.12 -6.84 15.64
C LEU A 219 -1.16 -7.81 16.83
N PRO A 220 -1.71 -9.03 16.71
CA PRO A 220 -1.60 -10.02 17.76
C PRO A 220 -0.14 -10.27 18.12
N GLU A 221 0.20 -10.25 19.39
CA GLU A 221 1.58 -10.42 19.86
C GLU A 221 2.26 -11.68 19.27
N PRO A 222 1.61 -12.84 19.17
CA PRO A 222 2.21 -14.02 18.55
C PRO A 222 2.57 -13.84 17.06
N ALA A 223 1.92 -12.91 16.35
CA ALA A 223 2.21 -12.64 14.94
C ALA A 223 3.43 -11.71 14.74
N LEU A 224 3.98 -11.14 15.82
CA LEU A 224 5.13 -10.22 15.75
C LEU A 224 6.37 -10.88 15.13
N ASN A 225 6.64 -12.15 15.45
CA ASN A 225 7.81 -12.85 14.90
C ASN A 225 7.71 -13.03 13.38
N ASP A 226 6.53 -13.36 12.87
CA ASP A 226 6.29 -13.45 11.43
C ASP A 226 6.38 -12.07 10.77
N TYR A 227 5.85 -11.03 11.41
CA TYR A 227 5.97 -9.65 10.95
C TYR A 227 7.44 -9.23 10.81
N ILE A 228 8.25 -9.43 11.86
CA ILE A 228 9.69 -9.09 11.89
C ILE A 228 10.47 -9.92 10.88
N GLY A 229 10.25 -11.23 10.86
CA GLY A 229 11.07 -12.18 10.11
C GLY A 229 10.82 -12.19 8.59
N ARG A 230 9.72 -11.61 8.14
CA ARG A 230 9.28 -11.71 6.73
C ARG A 230 9.17 -10.39 6.00
N LEU A 231 8.87 -9.28 6.71
CA LEU A 231 8.57 -8.00 6.06
C LEU A 231 9.75 -7.05 6.03
N GLY A 232 9.72 -6.17 5.05
CA GLY A 232 10.68 -5.07 4.90
C GLY A 232 12.11 -5.51 4.61
N PRO A 233 13.07 -4.56 4.66
CA PRO A 233 14.48 -4.84 4.37
C PRO A 233 15.09 -5.88 5.28
N VAL A 234 14.69 -5.91 6.56
CA VAL A 234 15.18 -6.89 7.55
C VAL A 234 14.71 -8.30 7.18
N GLY A 235 13.42 -8.49 6.87
CA GLY A 235 12.89 -9.79 6.46
C GLY A 235 13.62 -10.36 5.22
N LEU A 236 13.97 -9.48 4.27
CA LEU A 236 14.76 -9.86 3.09
C LEU A 236 16.21 -10.23 3.46
N ALA A 237 16.84 -9.48 4.35
CA ALA A 237 18.22 -9.76 4.81
C ALA A 237 18.30 -11.07 5.59
N LEU A 238 17.29 -11.37 6.42
CA LEU A 238 17.23 -12.61 7.21
C LEU A 238 17.19 -13.89 6.36
N GLN A 239 16.78 -13.80 5.09
CA GLN A 239 16.80 -14.94 4.17
C GLN A 239 18.23 -15.31 3.71
N ARG A 240 19.23 -14.44 3.93
CA ARG A 240 20.60 -14.58 3.43
C ARG A 240 21.62 -14.88 4.54
N VAL A 241 21.19 -14.89 5.79
CA VAL A 241 22.06 -15.17 6.95
C VAL A 241 21.82 -16.60 7.48
N ASP A 242 22.83 -17.12 8.22
CA ASP A 242 22.71 -18.41 8.91
C ASP A 242 21.67 -18.38 10.04
N ASP A 243 21.27 -19.56 10.51
CA ASP A 243 20.22 -19.70 11.53
C ASP A 243 20.60 -19.12 12.91
N THR A 244 21.87 -19.07 13.24
CA THR A 244 22.34 -18.49 14.51
C THR A 244 22.22 -16.97 14.47
N THR A 245 22.69 -16.37 13.40
CA THR A 245 22.54 -14.94 13.14
C THR A 245 21.07 -14.56 13.08
N ARG A 246 20.26 -15.33 12.34
CA ARG A 246 18.80 -15.10 12.23
C ARG A 246 18.14 -15.06 13.60
N ARG A 247 18.35 -16.07 14.45
CA ARG A 247 17.78 -16.12 15.81
C ARG A 247 18.17 -14.91 16.64
N ARG A 248 19.46 -14.55 16.64
CA ARG A 248 19.98 -13.41 17.38
C ARG A 248 19.34 -12.09 16.91
N VAL A 249 19.22 -11.90 15.60
CA VAL A 249 18.60 -10.69 15.02
C VAL A 249 17.14 -10.62 15.41
N VAL A 250 16.36 -11.70 15.24
CA VAL A 250 14.92 -11.73 15.59
C VAL A 250 14.73 -11.44 17.08
N GLU A 251 15.52 -12.03 17.96
CA GLU A 251 15.46 -11.78 19.42
C GLU A 251 15.77 -10.31 19.75
N THR A 252 16.83 -9.74 19.15
CA THR A 252 17.20 -8.33 19.34
C THR A 252 16.09 -7.39 18.90
N ILE A 253 15.49 -7.65 17.73
CA ILE A 253 14.39 -6.85 17.22
C ILE A 253 13.16 -7.00 18.11
N ARG A 254 12.83 -8.24 18.51
CA ARG A 254 11.68 -8.49 19.38
C ARG A 254 11.76 -7.69 20.68
N ASN A 255 12.95 -7.66 21.32
CA ASN A 255 13.17 -6.84 22.52
C ASN A 255 12.96 -5.35 22.25
N ALA A 256 13.29 -4.87 21.05
CA ALA A 256 13.06 -3.47 20.68
C ALA A 256 11.57 -3.14 20.45
N PHE A 257 10.71 -4.14 20.24
CA PHE A 257 9.25 -3.96 20.15
C PHE A 257 8.53 -4.02 21.51
N GLU A 258 9.20 -4.36 22.61
CA GLU A 258 8.60 -4.38 23.96
C GLU A 258 7.79 -3.12 24.32
N PRO A 259 8.23 -1.89 23.98
CA PRO A 259 7.46 -0.69 24.28
C PRO A 259 6.08 -0.63 23.58
N TYR A 260 5.88 -1.43 22.54
CA TYR A 260 4.64 -1.51 21.79
C TYR A 260 3.73 -2.66 22.23
N VAL A 261 4.23 -3.57 23.10
CA VAL A 261 3.45 -4.71 23.58
C VAL A 261 2.49 -4.25 24.67
N GLN A 262 1.20 -4.47 24.45
CA GLN A 262 0.13 -4.12 25.37
C GLN A 262 -0.82 -5.31 25.52
N GLY A 263 -0.61 -6.10 26.57
CA GLY A 263 -1.36 -7.33 26.79
C GLY A 263 -1.12 -8.37 25.69
N ALA A 264 -2.15 -8.77 24.98
CA ALA A 264 -2.08 -9.76 23.89
C ALA A 264 -1.78 -9.15 22.51
N ASP A 265 -1.63 -7.84 22.42
CA ASP A 265 -1.43 -7.14 21.16
C ASP A 265 -0.15 -6.29 21.19
N VAL A 266 0.42 -6.09 20.01
CA VAL A 266 1.41 -5.04 19.71
C VAL A 266 0.66 -3.88 19.09
N ARG A 267 0.75 -2.68 19.68
CA ARG A 267 -0.04 -1.50 19.30
C ARG A 267 0.86 -0.32 18.96
N PHE A 268 0.44 0.45 17.97
CA PHE A 268 1.08 1.71 17.59
C PHE A 268 0.10 2.63 16.86
N ASP A 269 0.39 3.90 16.86
CA ASP A 269 -0.30 4.87 16.01
C ASP A 269 0.45 5.02 14.69
N ALA A 270 -0.26 4.79 13.60
CA ALA A 270 0.24 4.95 12.25
C ALA A 270 0.01 6.38 11.78
N ALA A 271 1.10 7.15 11.66
CA ALA A 271 1.06 8.53 11.18
C ALA A 271 1.03 8.53 9.64
N CYS A 272 -0.13 8.93 9.08
CA CYS A 272 -0.38 8.89 7.64
C CYS A 272 -0.89 10.23 7.09
N TRP A 273 -0.84 10.36 5.78
CA TRP A 273 -1.59 11.34 5.00
C TRP A 273 -2.85 10.68 4.46
N LEU A 274 -4.00 11.28 4.71
CA LEU A 274 -5.21 11.05 3.94
C LEU A 274 -5.25 12.08 2.82
N VAL A 275 -5.18 11.58 1.59
CA VAL A 275 -5.11 12.43 0.40
C VAL A 275 -6.39 12.31 -0.40
N SER A 276 -6.92 13.44 -0.81
CA SER A 276 -8.03 13.51 -1.77
C SER A 276 -7.73 14.50 -2.87
N ALA A 277 -8.24 14.19 -4.07
CA ALA A 277 -8.20 15.08 -5.23
C ALA A 277 -9.38 14.79 -6.15
N ARG A 278 -9.60 15.65 -7.14
CA ARG A 278 -10.62 15.48 -8.19
C ARG A 278 -10.02 15.53 -9.58
N ALA A 279 -10.62 14.78 -10.45
CA ALA A 279 -10.38 14.89 -11.87
C ALA A 279 -11.11 16.13 -12.38
N PRO A 280 -10.42 17.22 -12.82
CA PRO A 280 -11.08 18.42 -13.28
C PRO A 280 -11.92 18.14 -14.52
N SER A 281 -12.99 18.92 -14.69
CA SER A 281 -13.69 19.01 -15.99
C SER A 281 -12.66 19.39 -17.06
N SER A 282 -12.68 18.73 -18.20
CA SER A 282 -11.96 19.26 -19.36
C SER A 282 -12.46 20.69 -19.57
N ALA A 283 -11.56 21.66 -19.47
CA ALA A 283 -11.91 23.01 -19.93
C ALA A 283 -12.40 22.88 -21.36
N ALA A 284 -13.62 23.32 -21.58
CA ALA A 284 -14.27 23.36 -22.90
C ALA A 284 -13.49 24.26 -23.85
#